data_45217a30edc1ae3fa311048e2fb857f0
#
_entry.id   45217a30edc1ae3fa311048e2fb857f0
#
_cell.length_a   1.000
_cell.length_b   1.000
_cell.length_c   1.000
_cell.angle_alpha   90.00
_cell.angle_beta   90.00
_cell.angle_gamma   90.00
#
_symmetry.space_group_name_H-M   'P 1'
#
loop_
_entity.id
_entity.type
_entity.pdbx_description
1 polymer ?
#
loop_
_entity_poly.entity_id
_entity_poly.type
_entity_poly.pdbx_seq_one_letter_code
_entity_poly.pdbx_strand_id
1 'polypeptide(L)'
;MYEEQQLNTWEGFVDWRNRPVLKGHHGGMVAASFVLVVEILENLAFLANASNLVLYLSRFMHFSPSDAATMVTNFMGTAFLLALLGGILADAFFTTYIIYLISAAIEFMGLLILTIQAQIQSLKPPKCHSIGTCQEVGGWKEVMLFAGLYLVALGVGGIKGSLPPHGAQQFDETTPQGRKQRSSFFNYYVFCLSCGALIAVTFVVWIEDNKGWQWGFGVSTATILMSIPVFLIGSPFYRTKLPTGSPITTMLKVLAAAICNSFKSRNSNNAIMGMSTSSSYATETSEGEDQNPNKNTPAQTPTQSLSFLNWALYDKPAHPKLQCTVKQVEEVKIVVKILPIFMSTIMLNCCLAQLSTFSVQQAATMNTKLGTLKIPPASLPVFPVLFIMILAPLYNHIIIPFARKIAKTEMGITHLRRIGTGLVLSIVAMAVAALVETKRKNVASQHRLMDSPHEPLPITFLWLALQYLFLGSADLFTLAGMMEFFFTEAPLSMRSLAMALSWASLAMGYYLSSVLVSIVNGVTSAYRHTPWLSGANLNHYHLERFYWLMCILSGLNFLHYLFWAARYKYRSSTRLEN
;
A
#
# COMPACT_ATOMS: atom_id res chain seq x y z
N MET A 1 -8.57 -24.59 38.15
CA MET A 1 -8.76 -25.14 36.78
C MET A 1 -9.41 -24.15 35.81
N TYR A 2 -10.53 -23.47 36.14
CA TYR A 2 -11.11 -22.42 35.27
C TYR A 2 -10.26 -21.14 35.21
N GLU A 3 -9.69 -20.67 36.31
CA GLU A 3 -8.80 -19.50 36.37
C GLU A 3 -7.44 -19.75 35.67
N GLU A 4 -6.86 -20.94 35.80
CA GLU A 4 -5.63 -21.31 35.08
C GLU A 4 -5.84 -21.44 33.58
N GLN A 5 -7.03 -21.84 33.10
CA GLN A 5 -7.37 -21.84 31.68
C GLN A 5 -7.52 -20.42 31.11
N GLN A 6 -8.03 -19.45 31.88
CA GLN A 6 -8.11 -18.04 31.46
C GLN A 6 -6.73 -17.39 31.36
N LEU A 7 -5.79 -17.72 32.22
CA LEU A 7 -4.41 -17.22 32.17
C LEU A 7 -3.63 -17.67 30.93
N ASN A 8 -4.03 -18.77 30.32
CA ASN A 8 -3.32 -19.37 29.18
C ASN A 8 -3.99 -19.11 27.82
N THR A 9 -5.06 -18.33 27.75
CA THR A 9 -5.76 -17.99 26.52
C THR A 9 -5.52 -16.53 26.10
N TRP A 10 -5.67 -16.26 24.80
CA TRP A 10 -5.61 -14.91 24.24
C TRP A 10 -7.00 -14.28 24.22
N GLU A 11 -7.23 -13.22 24.98
CA GLU A 11 -8.50 -12.49 24.96
C GLU A 11 -8.75 -11.82 23.59
N GLY A 12 -9.96 -11.99 23.04
CA GLY A 12 -10.38 -11.39 21.77
C GLY A 12 -9.81 -12.07 20.53
N PHE A 13 -9.17 -13.23 20.67
CA PHE A 13 -8.69 -14.05 19.56
C PHE A 13 -9.34 -15.43 19.57
N VAL A 14 -9.59 -15.95 18.37
CA VAL A 14 -10.14 -17.29 18.15
C VAL A 14 -9.32 -18.04 17.11
N ASP A 15 -9.42 -19.38 17.14
CA ASP A 15 -8.92 -20.24 16.08
C ASP A 15 -9.89 -20.24 14.87
N TRP A 16 -9.55 -20.96 13.82
CA TRP A 16 -10.38 -21.13 12.63
C TRP A 16 -11.73 -21.82 12.90
N ARG A 17 -11.91 -22.46 14.07
CA ARG A 17 -13.14 -23.10 14.55
C ARG A 17 -13.90 -22.28 15.58
N ASN A 18 -13.57 -21.00 15.75
CA ASN A 18 -14.12 -20.11 16.78
C ASN A 18 -13.90 -20.57 18.23
N ARG A 19 -12.82 -21.33 18.51
CA ARG A 19 -12.45 -21.76 19.84
C ARG A 19 -11.41 -20.79 20.43
N PRO A 20 -11.31 -20.71 21.79
CA PRO A 20 -10.28 -19.91 22.45
C PRO A 20 -8.87 -20.34 22.05
N VAL A 21 -8.01 -19.37 21.78
CA VAL A 21 -6.63 -19.57 21.32
C VAL A 21 -5.70 -19.71 22.51
N LEU A 22 -4.84 -20.73 22.53
CA LEU A 22 -3.89 -21.02 23.61
C LEU A 22 -2.56 -20.28 23.36
N LYS A 23 -2.02 -19.67 24.41
CA LYS A 23 -0.67 -19.08 24.41
C LYS A 23 0.38 -20.19 24.25
N GLY A 24 1.37 -19.96 23.38
CA GLY A 24 2.46 -20.91 23.13
C GLY A 24 2.17 -21.96 22.05
N HIS A 25 0.91 -22.22 21.68
CA HIS A 25 0.56 -23.15 20.61
C HIS A 25 0.16 -22.45 19.30
N HIS A 26 -0.55 -21.31 19.41
CA HIS A 26 -1.04 -20.56 18.27
C HIS A 26 -0.25 -19.26 18.08
N GLY A 27 -0.09 -18.84 16.81
CA GLY A 27 0.64 -17.63 16.44
C GLY A 27 2.14 -17.85 16.29
N GLY A 28 2.91 -16.76 16.35
CA GLY A 28 4.37 -16.74 16.21
C GLY A 28 4.85 -16.84 14.77
N MET A 29 6.16 -17.07 14.61
CA MET A 29 6.80 -17.08 13.29
C MET A 29 6.35 -18.25 12.42
N VAL A 30 5.99 -19.39 13.01
CA VAL A 30 5.50 -20.56 12.25
C VAL A 30 4.18 -20.22 11.54
N ALA A 31 3.22 -19.63 12.24
CA ALA A 31 1.98 -19.16 11.63
C ALA A 31 2.25 -18.07 10.58
N ALA A 32 3.11 -17.11 10.89
CA ALA A 32 3.48 -16.03 9.96
C ALA A 32 4.18 -16.55 8.69
N SER A 33 4.93 -17.66 8.74
CA SER A 33 5.63 -18.21 7.57
C SER A 33 4.66 -18.69 6.50
N PHE A 34 3.51 -19.26 6.86
CA PHE A 34 2.47 -19.62 5.89
C PHE A 34 1.92 -18.36 5.19
N VAL A 35 1.71 -17.27 5.94
CA VAL A 35 1.27 -15.98 5.38
C VAL A 35 2.30 -15.44 4.40
N LEU A 36 3.60 -15.54 4.71
CA LEU A 36 4.69 -15.09 3.83
C LEU A 36 4.77 -15.91 2.53
N VAL A 37 4.56 -17.23 2.60
CA VAL A 37 4.51 -18.07 1.40
C VAL A 37 3.30 -17.74 0.54
N VAL A 38 2.15 -17.51 1.16
CA VAL A 38 0.92 -17.08 0.46
C VAL A 38 1.15 -15.75 -0.24
N GLU A 39 1.86 -14.79 0.39
CA GLU A 39 2.19 -13.49 -0.23
C GLU A 39 3.07 -13.66 -1.48
N ILE A 40 4.04 -14.58 -1.47
CA ILE A 40 4.84 -14.88 -2.67
C ILE A 40 3.93 -15.35 -3.81
N LEU A 41 3.03 -16.29 -3.53
CA LEU A 41 2.14 -16.89 -4.52
C LEU A 41 1.13 -15.87 -5.08
N GLU A 42 0.50 -15.08 -4.20
CA GLU A 42 -0.45 -14.04 -4.61
C GLU A 42 0.24 -12.96 -5.44
N ASN A 43 1.38 -12.44 -4.96
CA ASN A 43 2.06 -11.36 -5.66
C ASN A 43 2.63 -11.82 -7.02
N LEU A 44 3.03 -13.10 -7.12
CA LEU A 44 3.39 -13.72 -8.40
C LEU A 44 2.17 -13.73 -9.34
N ALA A 45 1.01 -14.20 -8.88
CA ALA A 45 -0.19 -14.28 -9.70
C ALA A 45 -0.65 -12.89 -10.18
N PHE A 46 -0.63 -11.89 -9.31
CA PHE A 46 -1.04 -10.54 -9.64
C PHE A 46 -0.07 -9.83 -10.58
N LEU A 47 1.23 -9.77 -10.23
CA LEU A 47 2.22 -9.00 -10.99
C LEU A 47 2.57 -9.65 -12.33
N ALA A 48 2.44 -10.95 -12.48
CA ALA A 48 2.60 -11.61 -13.77
C ALA A 48 1.67 -10.98 -14.81
N ASN A 49 0.41 -10.84 -14.46
CA ASN A 49 -0.57 -10.24 -15.37
C ASN A 49 -0.41 -8.73 -15.46
N ALA A 50 -0.23 -8.03 -14.35
CA ALA A 50 -0.20 -6.57 -14.31
C ALA A 50 1.00 -5.98 -15.06
N SER A 51 2.18 -6.62 -15.01
CA SER A 51 3.42 -6.10 -15.62
C SER A 51 3.39 -6.10 -17.15
N ASN A 52 2.68 -7.04 -17.76
CA ASN A 52 2.62 -7.21 -19.21
C ASN A 52 1.23 -6.90 -19.80
N LEU A 53 0.29 -6.46 -18.95
CA LEU A 53 -1.11 -6.23 -19.34
C LEU A 53 -1.27 -5.20 -20.47
N VAL A 54 -0.41 -4.17 -20.52
CA VAL A 54 -0.42 -3.18 -21.62
C VAL A 54 -0.22 -3.87 -22.96
N LEU A 55 0.72 -4.82 -23.05
CA LEU A 55 0.98 -5.56 -24.30
C LEU A 55 -0.16 -6.52 -24.63
N TYR A 56 -0.77 -7.15 -23.62
CA TYR A 56 -1.96 -7.97 -23.80
C TYR A 56 -3.12 -7.17 -24.40
N LEU A 57 -3.42 -6.00 -23.82
CA LEU A 57 -4.50 -5.14 -24.28
C LEU A 57 -4.21 -4.55 -25.67
N SER A 58 -2.98 -4.09 -25.93
CA SER A 58 -2.66 -3.44 -27.19
C SER A 58 -2.41 -4.42 -28.35
N ARG A 59 -1.64 -5.48 -28.13
CA ARG A 59 -1.23 -6.40 -29.21
C ARG A 59 -2.19 -7.57 -29.42
N PHE A 60 -2.86 -8.02 -28.35
CA PHE A 60 -3.69 -9.21 -28.40
C PHE A 60 -5.19 -8.88 -28.44
N MET A 61 -5.62 -7.83 -27.72
CA MET A 61 -7.00 -7.35 -27.72
C MET A 61 -7.23 -6.18 -28.67
N HIS A 62 -6.16 -5.65 -29.29
CA HIS A 62 -6.15 -4.60 -30.31
C HIS A 62 -6.64 -3.22 -29.83
N PHE A 63 -6.62 -2.93 -28.53
CA PHE A 63 -6.86 -1.57 -28.03
C PHE A 63 -5.74 -0.61 -28.47
N SER A 64 -6.05 0.67 -28.57
CA SER A 64 -5.03 1.67 -28.84
C SER A 64 -3.98 1.67 -27.70
N PRO A 65 -2.69 1.93 -27.96
CA PRO A 65 -1.66 1.96 -26.91
C PRO A 65 -1.97 2.94 -25.78
N SER A 66 -2.62 4.05 -26.08
CA SER A 66 -3.06 5.05 -25.09
C SER A 66 -4.16 4.50 -24.17
N ASP A 67 -5.17 3.86 -24.76
CA ASP A 67 -6.29 3.28 -24.02
C ASP A 67 -5.81 2.10 -23.18
N ALA A 68 -4.96 1.23 -23.74
CA ALA A 68 -4.35 0.12 -23.00
C ALA A 68 -3.57 0.62 -21.77
N ALA A 69 -2.76 1.67 -21.88
CA ALA A 69 -2.04 2.26 -20.75
C ALA A 69 -2.98 2.83 -19.69
N THR A 70 -4.05 3.51 -20.12
CA THR A 70 -5.07 4.05 -19.21
C THR A 70 -5.82 2.94 -18.48
N MET A 71 -6.21 1.87 -19.19
CA MET A 71 -6.89 0.71 -18.61
C MET A 71 -6.03 0.01 -17.56
N VAL A 72 -4.72 -0.16 -17.80
CA VAL A 72 -3.79 -0.75 -16.83
C VAL A 72 -3.63 0.14 -15.60
N THR A 73 -3.50 1.45 -15.79
CA THR A 73 -3.44 2.40 -14.66
C THR A 73 -4.71 2.33 -13.82
N ASN A 74 -5.87 2.28 -14.45
CA ASN A 74 -7.15 2.15 -13.75
C ASN A 74 -7.28 0.80 -13.03
N PHE A 75 -6.86 -0.30 -13.65
CA PHE A 75 -6.85 -1.63 -13.06
C PHE A 75 -5.96 -1.67 -11.80
N MET A 76 -4.70 -1.22 -11.92
CA MET A 76 -3.74 -1.19 -10.80
C MET A 76 -4.22 -0.28 -9.68
N GLY A 77 -4.65 0.93 -10.03
CA GLY A 77 -5.18 1.90 -9.06
C GLY A 77 -6.40 1.35 -8.32
N THR A 78 -7.32 0.70 -9.04
CA THR A 78 -8.52 0.09 -8.45
C THR A 78 -8.14 -1.07 -7.51
N ALA A 79 -7.24 -1.96 -7.92
CA ALA A 79 -6.80 -3.09 -7.10
C ALA A 79 -6.24 -2.63 -5.74
N PHE A 80 -5.34 -1.65 -5.74
CA PHE A 80 -4.77 -1.12 -4.50
C PHE A 80 -5.74 -0.26 -3.69
N LEU A 81 -6.65 0.46 -4.33
CA LEU A 81 -7.66 1.25 -3.63
C LEU A 81 -8.70 0.34 -2.93
N LEU A 82 -9.06 -0.79 -3.55
CA LEU A 82 -9.96 -1.78 -2.97
C LEU A 82 -9.36 -2.49 -1.74
N ALA A 83 -8.05 -2.34 -1.47
CA ALA A 83 -7.48 -2.78 -0.20
C ALA A 83 -8.12 -2.07 1.01
N LEU A 84 -8.58 -0.82 0.85
CA LEU A 84 -9.35 -0.13 1.88
C LEU A 84 -10.67 -0.86 2.17
N LEU A 85 -11.37 -1.30 1.12
CA LEU A 85 -12.60 -2.09 1.28
C LEU A 85 -12.31 -3.41 2.02
N GLY A 86 -11.25 -4.14 1.63
CA GLY A 86 -10.80 -5.35 2.31
C GLY A 86 -10.51 -5.12 3.79
N GLY A 87 -9.78 -4.05 4.12
CA GLY A 87 -9.46 -3.66 5.50
C GLY A 87 -10.70 -3.30 6.32
N ILE A 88 -11.64 -2.56 5.74
CA ILE A 88 -12.92 -2.20 6.37
C ILE A 88 -13.75 -3.45 6.69
N LEU A 89 -13.90 -4.34 5.71
CA LEU A 89 -14.66 -5.59 5.88
C LEU A 89 -14.02 -6.49 6.95
N ALA A 90 -12.67 -6.55 7.00
CA ALA A 90 -11.91 -7.32 7.97
C ALA A 90 -12.01 -6.79 9.40
N ASP A 91 -12.14 -5.49 9.58
CA ASP A 91 -12.32 -4.88 10.91
C ASP A 91 -13.78 -4.84 11.36
N ALA A 92 -14.74 -4.74 10.40
CA ALA A 92 -16.15 -4.49 10.68
C ALA A 92 -17.01 -5.74 10.83
N PHE A 93 -16.88 -6.70 9.92
CA PHE A 93 -17.87 -7.76 9.75
C PHE A 93 -17.28 -9.16 9.81
N PHE A 94 -16.12 -9.36 9.20
CA PHE A 94 -15.50 -10.67 9.05
C PHE A 94 -14.11 -10.67 9.64
N THR A 95 -13.59 -11.87 9.93
CA THR A 95 -12.19 -11.99 10.33
C THR A 95 -11.26 -11.83 9.11
N THR A 96 -10.02 -11.40 9.33
CA THR A 96 -8.99 -11.34 8.28
C THR A 96 -8.80 -12.68 7.56
N TYR A 97 -8.98 -13.79 8.28
CA TYR A 97 -8.94 -15.15 7.75
C TYR A 97 -10.02 -15.40 6.68
N ILE A 98 -11.26 -15.04 6.97
CA ILE A 98 -12.41 -15.24 6.06
C ILE A 98 -12.29 -14.30 4.85
N ILE A 99 -11.90 -13.04 5.06
CA ILE A 99 -11.72 -12.07 3.96
C ILE A 99 -10.67 -12.58 2.98
N TYR A 100 -9.54 -13.11 3.47
CA TYR A 100 -8.53 -13.70 2.58
C TYR A 100 -9.12 -14.82 1.71
N LEU A 101 -9.83 -15.79 2.30
CA LEU A 101 -10.40 -16.91 1.56
C LEU A 101 -11.41 -16.48 0.49
N ILE A 102 -12.31 -15.57 0.84
CA ILE A 102 -13.29 -15.02 -0.12
C ILE A 102 -12.57 -14.28 -1.25
N SER A 103 -11.59 -13.46 -0.92
CA SER A 103 -10.86 -12.65 -1.88
C SER A 103 -9.99 -13.49 -2.82
N ALA A 104 -9.32 -14.52 -2.30
CA ALA A 104 -8.56 -15.46 -3.12
C ALA A 104 -9.46 -16.27 -4.07
N ALA A 105 -10.67 -16.63 -3.63
CA ALA A 105 -11.66 -17.27 -4.51
C ALA A 105 -12.14 -16.33 -5.61
N ILE A 106 -12.37 -15.05 -5.31
CA ILE A 106 -12.76 -14.02 -6.29
C ILE A 106 -11.63 -13.78 -7.30
N GLU A 107 -10.38 -13.65 -6.84
CA GLU A 107 -9.22 -13.48 -7.71
C GLU A 107 -9.03 -14.70 -8.62
N PHE A 108 -9.14 -15.91 -8.07
CA PHE A 108 -9.12 -17.16 -8.85
C PHE A 108 -10.18 -17.16 -9.96
N MET A 109 -11.41 -16.78 -9.65
CA MET A 109 -12.49 -16.69 -10.66
C MET A 109 -12.18 -15.67 -11.74
N GLY A 110 -11.65 -14.50 -11.38
CA GLY A 110 -11.23 -13.47 -12.34
C GLY A 110 -10.13 -13.97 -13.28
N LEU A 111 -9.08 -14.58 -12.74
CA LEU A 111 -7.97 -15.16 -13.52
C LEU A 111 -8.43 -16.34 -14.38
N LEU A 112 -9.36 -17.17 -13.89
CA LEU A 112 -9.95 -18.24 -14.66
C LEU A 112 -10.71 -17.72 -15.88
N ILE A 113 -11.50 -16.65 -15.74
CA ILE A 113 -12.20 -15.99 -16.84
C ILE A 113 -11.20 -15.50 -17.88
N LEU A 114 -10.12 -14.82 -17.48
CA LEU A 114 -9.07 -14.32 -18.37
C LEU A 114 -8.34 -15.48 -19.07
N THR A 115 -8.06 -16.57 -18.35
CA THR A 115 -7.44 -17.79 -18.91
C THR A 115 -8.33 -18.41 -20.00
N ILE A 116 -9.62 -18.56 -19.73
CA ILE A 116 -10.60 -19.10 -20.69
C ILE A 116 -10.70 -18.18 -21.90
N GLN A 117 -10.75 -16.86 -21.72
CA GLN A 117 -10.79 -15.90 -22.81
C GLN A 117 -9.52 -15.97 -23.67
N ALA A 118 -8.35 -16.08 -23.04
CA ALA A 118 -7.09 -16.23 -23.76
C ALA A 118 -6.92 -17.59 -24.45
N GLN A 119 -7.62 -18.63 -24.02
CA GLN A 119 -7.55 -19.97 -24.60
C GLN A 119 -8.48 -20.12 -25.81
N ILE A 120 -9.74 -19.70 -25.69
CA ILE A 120 -10.78 -19.97 -26.68
C ILE A 120 -10.72 -18.97 -27.83
N GLN A 121 -10.55 -19.45 -29.07
CA GLN A 121 -10.39 -18.62 -30.26
C GLN A 121 -11.62 -17.74 -30.57
N SER A 122 -12.84 -18.24 -30.28
CA SER A 122 -14.08 -17.48 -30.51
C SER A 122 -14.22 -16.28 -29.56
N LEU A 123 -13.48 -16.23 -28.46
CA LEU A 123 -13.49 -15.15 -27.47
C LEU A 123 -12.43 -14.08 -27.76
N LYS A 124 -11.54 -14.34 -28.72
CA LYS A 124 -10.50 -13.41 -29.14
C LYS A 124 -11.02 -12.44 -30.22
N PRO A 125 -10.41 -11.28 -30.40
CA PRO A 125 -10.68 -10.45 -31.57
C PRO A 125 -10.24 -11.17 -32.87
N PRO A 126 -10.80 -10.83 -34.02
CA PRO A 126 -10.39 -11.41 -35.29
C PRO A 126 -8.93 -11.09 -35.58
N LYS A 127 -8.21 -12.04 -36.24
CA LYS A 127 -6.82 -11.82 -36.64
C LYS A 127 -6.75 -10.67 -37.66
N CYS A 128 -5.76 -9.79 -37.50
CA CYS A 128 -5.51 -8.70 -38.42
C CYS A 128 -5.06 -9.27 -39.78
N HIS A 129 -5.80 -8.99 -40.84
CA HIS A 129 -5.52 -9.50 -42.20
C HIS A 129 -4.79 -8.50 -43.10
N SER A 130 -4.65 -7.23 -42.71
CA SER A 130 -3.94 -6.20 -43.49
C SER A 130 -3.33 -5.12 -42.60
N ILE A 131 -2.27 -4.49 -43.11
CA ILE A 131 -1.59 -3.35 -42.47
C ILE A 131 -2.55 -2.15 -42.50
N GLY A 132 -3.27 -1.89 -41.41
CA GLY A 132 -4.03 -0.64 -41.35
C GLY A 132 -5.13 -0.52 -40.30
N THR A 133 -5.94 -1.52 -40.06
CA THR A 133 -7.05 -1.41 -39.09
C THR A 133 -7.38 -2.76 -38.46
N CYS A 134 -6.78 -3.06 -37.33
CA CYS A 134 -7.23 -4.18 -36.53
C CYS A 134 -8.51 -3.77 -35.78
N GLN A 135 -9.52 -4.63 -35.85
CA GLN A 135 -10.75 -4.39 -35.08
C GLN A 135 -10.51 -4.68 -33.62
N GLU A 136 -10.78 -3.70 -32.77
CA GLU A 136 -10.71 -3.84 -31.32
C GLU A 136 -11.69 -4.91 -30.81
N VAL A 137 -11.37 -5.51 -29.66
CA VAL A 137 -12.33 -6.38 -29.00
C VAL A 137 -13.54 -5.55 -28.57
N GLY A 138 -14.74 -6.05 -28.84
CA GLY A 138 -15.98 -5.32 -28.53
C GLY A 138 -17.14 -6.24 -28.15
N GLY A 139 -18.22 -5.61 -27.71
CA GLY A 139 -19.43 -6.30 -27.29
C GLY A 139 -19.23 -7.15 -26.02
N TRP A 140 -19.84 -8.31 -25.96
CA TRP A 140 -19.80 -9.18 -24.78
C TRP A 140 -18.39 -9.71 -24.45
N LYS A 141 -17.47 -9.79 -25.43
CA LYS A 141 -16.08 -10.19 -25.22
C LYS A 141 -15.30 -9.14 -24.42
N GLU A 142 -15.57 -7.89 -24.68
CA GLU A 142 -15.02 -6.77 -23.93
C GLU A 142 -15.57 -6.76 -22.48
N VAL A 143 -16.87 -7.00 -22.31
CA VAL A 143 -17.48 -7.13 -20.98
C VAL A 143 -16.84 -8.29 -20.20
N MET A 144 -16.58 -9.43 -20.86
CA MET A 144 -15.91 -10.58 -20.24
C MET A 144 -14.47 -10.22 -19.80
N LEU A 145 -13.72 -9.49 -20.62
CA LEU A 145 -12.38 -9.02 -20.31
C LEU A 145 -12.38 -8.13 -19.06
N PHE A 146 -13.23 -7.10 -19.05
CA PHE A 146 -13.31 -6.19 -17.92
C PHE A 146 -13.86 -6.86 -16.66
N ALA A 147 -14.83 -7.76 -16.80
CA ALA A 147 -15.32 -8.54 -15.66
C ALA A 147 -14.19 -9.39 -15.04
N GLY A 148 -13.37 -10.06 -15.87
CA GLY A 148 -12.19 -10.78 -15.40
C GLY A 148 -11.20 -9.87 -14.68
N LEU A 149 -10.80 -8.75 -15.29
CA LEU A 149 -9.85 -7.80 -14.73
C LEU A 149 -10.34 -7.21 -13.40
N TYR A 150 -11.59 -6.75 -13.32
CA TYR A 150 -12.11 -6.13 -12.10
C TYR A 150 -12.42 -7.14 -11.00
N LEU A 151 -12.73 -8.41 -11.33
CA LEU A 151 -12.76 -9.48 -10.33
C LEU A 151 -11.37 -9.74 -9.75
N VAL A 152 -10.32 -9.77 -10.59
CA VAL A 152 -8.93 -9.84 -10.10
C VAL A 152 -8.61 -8.65 -9.20
N ALA A 153 -8.93 -7.43 -9.61
CA ALA A 153 -8.70 -6.22 -8.81
C ALA A 153 -9.42 -6.28 -7.46
N LEU A 154 -10.65 -6.79 -7.43
CA LEU A 154 -11.43 -6.95 -6.20
C LEU A 154 -10.81 -8.01 -5.28
N GLY A 155 -10.39 -9.15 -5.83
CA GLY A 155 -9.72 -10.22 -5.08
C GLY A 155 -8.41 -9.75 -4.48
N VAL A 156 -7.51 -9.17 -5.30
CA VAL A 156 -6.24 -8.60 -4.86
C VAL A 156 -6.45 -7.53 -3.78
N GLY A 157 -7.40 -6.61 -3.97
CA GLY A 157 -7.73 -5.60 -2.97
C GLY A 157 -8.10 -6.21 -1.62
N GLY A 158 -8.99 -7.21 -1.61
CA GLY A 158 -9.36 -7.91 -0.38
C GLY A 158 -8.18 -8.63 0.29
N ILE A 159 -7.30 -9.28 -0.49
CA ILE A 159 -6.09 -9.94 0.02
C ILE A 159 -5.13 -8.90 0.61
N LYS A 160 -4.80 -7.85 -0.13
CA LYS A 160 -3.91 -6.78 0.34
C LYS A 160 -4.45 -6.06 1.59
N GLY A 161 -5.78 -5.99 1.76
CA GLY A 161 -6.41 -5.42 2.96
C GLY A 161 -6.45 -6.37 4.16
N SER A 162 -6.35 -7.68 3.97
CA SER A 162 -6.54 -8.68 5.05
C SER A 162 -5.29 -9.49 5.40
N LEU A 163 -4.47 -9.87 4.43
CA LEU A 163 -3.32 -10.77 4.63
C LEU A 163 -2.20 -10.16 5.48
N PRO A 164 -1.73 -8.92 5.23
CA PRO A 164 -0.70 -8.30 6.05
C PRO A 164 -1.11 -8.13 7.52
N PRO A 165 -2.32 -7.62 7.85
CA PRO A 165 -2.75 -7.54 9.23
C PRO A 165 -2.94 -8.93 9.86
N HIS A 166 -3.39 -9.95 9.10
CA HIS A 166 -3.49 -11.31 9.59
C HIS A 166 -2.13 -11.85 10.03
N GLY A 167 -1.09 -11.68 9.21
CA GLY A 167 0.27 -12.09 9.56
C GLY A 167 0.85 -11.33 10.75
N ALA A 168 0.64 -10.02 10.81
CA ALA A 168 1.11 -9.19 11.92
C ALA A 168 0.41 -9.52 13.26
N GLN A 169 -0.86 -9.95 13.22
CA GLN A 169 -1.61 -10.39 14.39
C GLN A 169 -1.08 -11.70 15.00
N GLN A 170 -0.22 -12.45 14.31
CA GLN A 170 0.34 -13.70 14.85
C GLN A 170 1.37 -13.47 15.99
N PHE A 171 1.82 -12.24 16.21
CA PHE A 171 2.87 -11.93 17.20
C PHE A 171 2.32 -11.28 18.46
N ASP A 172 2.90 -11.67 19.61
CA ASP A 172 2.55 -11.12 20.90
C ASP A 172 3.10 -9.69 21.08
N GLU A 173 2.21 -8.73 21.23
CA GLU A 173 2.58 -7.33 21.42
C GLU A 173 3.01 -6.99 22.85
N THR A 174 2.65 -7.84 23.81
CA THR A 174 2.95 -7.59 25.22
C THR A 174 4.42 -7.89 25.53
N THR A 175 5.05 -8.78 24.76
CA THR A 175 6.44 -9.19 24.96
C THR A 175 7.41 -8.42 24.07
N PRO A 176 8.61 -8.04 24.55
CA PRO A 176 9.64 -7.43 23.70
C PRO A 176 10.05 -8.31 22.53
N GLN A 177 10.09 -9.63 22.74
CA GLN A 177 10.44 -10.59 21.69
C GLN A 177 9.38 -10.62 20.59
N GLY A 178 8.10 -10.64 20.93
CA GLY A 178 7.00 -10.63 19.95
C GLY A 178 6.98 -9.32 19.14
N ARG A 179 7.25 -8.18 19.77
CA ARG A 179 7.40 -6.89 19.07
C ARG A 179 8.56 -6.91 18.06
N LYS A 180 9.70 -7.51 18.42
CA LYS A 180 10.86 -7.68 17.52
C LYS A 180 10.52 -8.60 16.34
N GLN A 181 9.86 -9.74 16.61
CA GLN A 181 9.45 -10.68 15.58
C GLN A 181 8.45 -10.05 14.61
N ARG A 182 7.50 -9.26 15.09
CA ARG A 182 6.56 -8.52 14.25
C ARG A 182 7.26 -7.50 13.35
N SER A 183 8.23 -6.75 13.87
CA SER A 183 9.04 -5.84 13.07
C SER A 183 9.82 -6.57 11.98
N SER A 184 10.41 -7.72 12.30
CA SER A 184 11.07 -8.58 11.31
C SER A 184 10.08 -9.14 10.28
N PHE A 185 8.85 -9.48 10.68
CA PHE A 185 7.81 -9.95 9.77
C PHE A 185 7.53 -8.95 8.65
N PHE A 186 7.40 -7.65 8.96
CA PHE A 186 7.16 -6.65 7.91
C PHE A 186 8.33 -6.53 6.92
N ASN A 187 9.58 -6.73 7.37
CA ASN A 187 10.73 -6.78 6.48
C ASN A 187 10.69 -8.01 5.57
N TYR A 188 10.37 -9.18 6.13
CA TYR A 188 10.21 -10.41 5.36
C TYR A 188 8.98 -10.38 4.46
N TYR A 189 7.92 -9.68 4.85
CA TYR A 189 6.74 -9.48 4.01
C TYR A 189 7.12 -8.76 2.71
N VAL A 190 7.85 -7.64 2.79
CA VAL A 190 8.32 -6.91 1.60
C VAL A 190 9.35 -7.73 0.81
N PHE A 191 10.18 -8.52 1.47
CA PHE A 191 11.08 -9.46 0.80
C PHE A 191 10.32 -10.52 0.00
N CYS A 192 9.31 -11.15 0.59
CA CYS A 192 8.47 -12.17 -0.06
C CYS A 192 7.66 -11.58 -1.22
N LEU A 193 7.14 -10.37 -1.05
CA LEU A 193 6.50 -9.58 -2.10
C LEU A 193 7.44 -9.42 -3.30
N SER A 194 8.72 -9.07 -3.04
CA SER A 194 9.74 -8.96 -4.08
C SER A 194 10.12 -10.30 -4.72
N CYS A 195 10.13 -11.40 -3.97
CA CYS A 195 10.34 -12.73 -4.53
C CYS A 195 9.24 -13.11 -5.54
N GLY A 196 7.97 -12.91 -5.18
CA GLY A 196 6.85 -13.11 -6.09
C GLY A 196 6.94 -12.25 -7.33
N ALA A 197 7.26 -10.96 -7.16
CA ALA A 197 7.48 -10.01 -8.25
C ALA A 197 8.60 -10.46 -9.20
N LEU A 198 9.74 -10.91 -8.68
CA LEU A 198 10.87 -11.35 -9.51
C LEU A 198 10.48 -12.54 -10.38
N ILE A 199 9.82 -13.55 -9.82
CA ILE A 199 9.37 -14.73 -10.58
C ILE A 199 8.34 -14.29 -11.64
N ALA A 200 7.42 -13.40 -11.29
CA ALA A 200 6.41 -12.87 -12.18
C ALA A 200 7.03 -12.20 -13.42
N VAL A 201 7.83 -11.16 -13.21
CA VAL A 201 8.37 -10.33 -14.31
C VAL A 201 9.49 -11.00 -15.11
N THR A 202 10.07 -12.10 -14.62
CA THR A 202 11.08 -12.86 -15.35
C THR A 202 10.48 -14.10 -16.02
N PHE A 203 10.01 -15.04 -15.19
CA PHE A 203 9.60 -16.36 -15.69
C PHE A 203 8.22 -16.35 -16.35
N VAL A 204 7.21 -15.72 -15.71
CA VAL A 204 5.84 -15.76 -16.26
C VAL A 204 5.72 -14.86 -17.48
N VAL A 205 6.29 -13.66 -17.47
CA VAL A 205 6.33 -12.78 -18.64
C VAL A 205 7.05 -13.46 -19.82
N TRP A 206 8.13 -14.21 -19.55
CA TRP A 206 8.79 -15.00 -20.59
C TRP A 206 7.86 -16.07 -21.18
N ILE A 207 7.03 -16.73 -20.36
CA ILE A 207 6.03 -17.69 -20.84
C ILE A 207 4.98 -16.98 -21.70
N GLU A 208 4.48 -15.82 -21.27
CA GLU A 208 3.50 -15.04 -22.01
C GLU A 208 4.00 -14.67 -23.41
N ASP A 209 5.23 -14.19 -23.51
CA ASP A 209 5.83 -13.75 -24.76
C ASP A 209 6.21 -14.90 -25.70
N ASN A 210 6.62 -16.08 -25.19
CA ASN A 210 7.15 -17.18 -25.99
C ASN A 210 6.17 -18.34 -26.18
N LYS A 211 5.28 -18.61 -25.22
CA LYS A 211 4.31 -19.71 -25.26
C LYS A 211 2.88 -19.24 -25.45
N GLY A 212 2.61 -17.97 -25.16
CA GLY A 212 1.31 -17.31 -25.33
C GLY A 212 0.62 -17.02 -24.02
N TRP A 213 -0.28 -16.04 -24.08
CA TRP A 213 -1.01 -15.47 -22.95
C TRP A 213 -1.84 -16.48 -22.15
N GLN A 214 -2.39 -17.49 -22.82
CA GLN A 214 -3.14 -18.55 -22.15
C GLN A 214 -2.31 -19.30 -21.11
N TRP A 215 -1.02 -19.49 -21.36
CA TRP A 215 -0.11 -20.14 -20.41
C TRP A 215 0.27 -19.21 -19.25
N GLY A 216 0.49 -17.93 -19.52
CA GLY A 216 0.78 -16.93 -18.47
C GLY A 216 -0.39 -16.79 -17.48
N PHE A 217 -1.59 -16.53 -18.00
CA PHE A 217 -2.80 -16.51 -17.17
C PHE A 217 -3.07 -17.85 -16.50
N GLY A 218 -2.78 -18.98 -17.16
CA GLY A 218 -2.91 -20.32 -16.58
C GLY A 218 -1.98 -20.54 -15.39
N VAL A 219 -0.71 -20.10 -15.49
CA VAL A 219 0.26 -20.16 -14.36
C VAL A 219 -0.25 -19.29 -13.21
N SER A 220 -0.69 -18.07 -13.46
CA SER A 220 -1.23 -17.18 -12.43
C SER A 220 -2.47 -17.76 -11.75
N THR A 221 -3.39 -18.36 -12.54
CA THR A 221 -4.57 -19.04 -12.01
C THR A 221 -4.20 -20.24 -11.13
N ALA A 222 -3.23 -21.05 -11.56
CA ALA A 222 -2.74 -22.18 -10.77
C ALA A 222 -2.05 -21.71 -9.48
N THR A 223 -1.32 -20.61 -9.53
CA THR A 223 -0.59 -20.07 -8.37
C THR A 223 -1.53 -19.56 -7.31
N ILE A 224 -2.57 -18.79 -7.67
CA ILE A 224 -3.56 -18.35 -6.68
C ILE A 224 -4.40 -19.53 -6.15
N LEU A 225 -4.69 -20.52 -6.98
CA LEU A 225 -5.34 -21.74 -6.53
C LEU A 225 -4.49 -22.50 -5.49
N MET A 226 -3.16 -22.54 -5.67
CA MET A 226 -2.23 -23.17 -4.72
C MET A 226 -2.06 -22.36 -3.43
N SER A 227 -2.29 -21.04 -3.44
CA SER A 227 -2.21 -20.21 -2.25
C SER A 227 -3.28 -20.57 -1.21
N ILE A 228 -4.47 -20.98 -1.66
CA ILE A 228 -5.61 -21.36 -0.79
C ILE A 228 -5.27 -22.58 0.10
N PRO A 229 -4.85 -23.76 -0.43
CA PRO A 229 -4.47 -24.88 0.42
C PRO A 229 -3.26 -24.57 1.31
N VAL A 230 -2.29 -23.79 0.87
CA VAL A 230 -1.16 -23.37 1.72
C VAL A 230 -1.66 -22.57 2.92
N PHE A 231 -2.58 -21.64 2.71
CA PHE A 231 -3.18 -20.87 3.79
C PHE A 231 -4.02 -21.74 4.73
N LEU A 232 -4.78 -22.70 4.19
CA LEU A 232 -5.60 -23.64 4.97
C LEU A 232 -4.75 -24.60 5.82
N ILE A 233 -3.59 -25.04 5.33
CA ILE A 233 -2.64 -25.87 6.11
C ILE A 233 -2.12 -25.07 7.33
N GLY A 234 -1.96 -23.77 7.20
CA GLY A 234 -1.60 -22.87 8.31
C GLY A 234 -2.70 -22.68 9.37
N SER A 235 -3.97 -22.99 9.05
CA SER A 235 -5.14 -22.71 9.90
C SER A 235 -5.04 -23.19 11.35
N PRO A 236 -4.48 -24.40 11.64
CA PRO A 236 -4.32 -24.86 13.02
C PRO A 236 -3.37 -24.01 13.87
N PHE A 237 -2.49 -23.25 13.23
CA PHE A 237 -1.50 -22.40 13.92
C PHE A 237 -1.95 -20.95 14.05
N TYR A 238 -2.96 -20.52 13.27
CA TYR A 238 -3.39 -19.12 13.26
C TYR A 238 -4.15 -18.75 14.52
N ARG A 239 -3.92 -17.50 14.93
CA ARG A 239 -4.82 -16.80 15.83
C ARG A 239 -5.47 -15.65 15.05
N THR A 240 -6.77 -15.57 15.15
CA THR A 240 -7.56 -14.62 14.37
C THR A 240 -8.34 -13.72 15.31
N LYS A 241 -8.23 -12.40 15.10
CA LYS A 241 -8.94 -11.43 15.89
C LYS A 241 -10.40 -11.34 15.47
N LEU A 242 -11.29 -11.26 16.46
CA LEU A 242 -12.71 -11.03 16.21
C LEU A 242 -12.97 -9.58 15.76
N PRO A 243 -13.88 -9.35 14.78
CA PRO A 243 -14.28 -8.02 14.38
C PRO A 243 -14.88 -7.24 15.56
N THR A 244 -14.57 -5.94 15.62
CA THR A 244 -15.02 -5.08 16.75
C THR A 244 -16.04 -4.04 16.36
N GLY A 245 -16.55 -4.10 15.12
CA GLY A 245 -17.52 -3.17 14.55
C GLY A 245 -16.94 -2.29 13.44
N SER A 246 -17.80 -1.56 12.73
CA SER A 246 -17.41 -0.79 11.55
C SER A 246 -16.56 0.44 11.92
N PRO A 247 -15.29 0.51 11.47
CA PRO A 247 -14.42 1.66 11.67
C PRO A 247 -14.99 2.95 11.07
N ILE A 248 -15.53 2.86 9.87
CA ILE A 248 -16.09 4.00 9.14
C ILE A 248 -17.30 4.55 9.87
N THR A 249 -18.21 3.69 10.33
CA THR A 249 -19.39 4.13 11.09
C THR A 249 -18.98 4.87 12.35
N THR A 250 -17.96 4.38 13.06
CA THR A 250 -17.40 5.06 14.25
C THR A 250 -16.79 6.41 13.89
N MET A 251 -15.98 6.48 12.84
CA MET A 251 -15.37 7.73 12.39
C MET A 251 -16.41 8.76 11.95
N LEU A 252 -17.36 8.36 11.11
CA LEU A 252 -18.45 9.25 10.65
C LEU A 252 -19.33 9.70 11.81
N LYS A 253 -19.67 8.81 12.73
CA LYS A 253 -20.46 9.12 13.92
C LYS A 253 -19.78 10.17 14.79
N VAL A 254 -18.48 10.00 15.09
CA VAL A 254 -17.72 10.94 15.92
C VAL A 254 -17.55 12.29 15.22
N LEU A 255 -17.25 12.30 13.91
CA LEU A 255 -17.13 13.53 13.13
C LEU A 255 -18.47 14.28 13.06
N ALA A 256 -19.56 13.57 12.73
CA ALA A 256 -20.90 14.15 12.69
C ALA A 256 -21.33 14.69 14.07
N ALA A 257 -21.08 13.93 15.15
CA ALA A 257 -21.36 14.37 16.50
C ALA A 257 -20.57 15.63 16.86
N ALA A 258 -19.27 15.68 16.56
CA ALA A 258 -18.42 16.83 16.83
C ALA A 258 -18.92 18.08 16.07
N ILE A 259 -19.25 17.94 14.79
CA ILE A 259 -19.76 19.03 13.96
C ILE A 259 -21.14 19.50 14.46
N CYS A 260 -22.11 18.61 14.59
CA CYS A 260 -23.49 18.96 14.99
C CYS A 260 -23.53 19.57 16.39
N ASN A 261 -22.77 19.03 17.35
CA ASN A 261 -22.74 19.55 18.70
C ASN A 261 -22.02 20.91 18.78
N SER A 262 -20.97 21.13 17.99
CA SER A 262 -20.29 22.41 17.87
C SER A 262 -21.23 23.50 17.32
N PHE A 263 -22.03 23.20 16.28
CA PHE A 263 -23.04 24.14 15.75
C PHE A 263 -24.17 24.41 16.74
N LYS A 264 -24.66 23.37 17.44
CA LYS A 264 -25.69 23.53 18.47
C LYS A 264 -25.24 24.43 19.60
N SER A 265 -24.02 24.23 20.11
CA SER A 265 -23.43 25.08 21.16
C SER A 265 -23.26 26.52 20.70
N ARG A 266 -22.89 26.75 19.44
CA ARG A 266 -22.70 28.10 18.87
C ARG A 266 -24.03 28.83 18.65
N ASN A 267 -25.11 28.10 18.32
CA ASN A 267 -26.46 28.67 18.20
C ASN A 267 -27.17 28.88 19.54
N SER A 268 -26.76 28.18 20.59
CA SER A 268 -27.23 28.37 21.98
C SER A 268 -26.56 29.57 22.65
N ASN A 269 -26.22 30.61 21.93
CA ASN A 269 -25.46 31.80 22.32
C ASN A 269 -26.16 32.74 23.29
N ASN A 270 -26.99 32.25 24.18
CA ASN A 270 -27.44 33.04 25.33
C ASN A 270 -26.90 32.51 26.68
N ALA A 271 -25.86 31.75 26.67
CA ALA A 271 -25.22 31.31 27.90
C ALA A 271 -23.72 31.47 27.83
N ILE A 272 -23.25 32.61 28.31
CA ILE A 272 -22.05 32.79 29.12
C ILE A 272 -20.82 32.03 28.57
N MET A 273 -19.98 32.81 27.83
CA MET A 273 -18.55 32.81 27.94
C MET A 273 -17.96 31.52 28.55
N GLY A 274 -17.76 30.54 27.70
CA GLY A 274 -17.13 29.28 28.09
C GLY A 274 -15.65 29.46 28.40
N MET A 275 -15.35 29.75 29.62
CA MET A 275 -14.03 29.58 30.18
C MET A 275 -14.11 28.73 31.42
N SER A 276 -14.64 27.52 31.24
CA SER A 276 -14.57 26.44 32.22
C SER A 276 -14.86 25.08 31.58
N THR A 277 -14.17 24.78 30.47
CA THR A 277 -14.23 23.48 29.81
C THR A 277 -13.39 22.40 30.49
N SER A 278 -12.78 22.71 31.61
CA SER A 278 -12.05 21.72 32.42
C SER A 278 -12.82 21.21 33.64
N SER A 279 -14.05 21.72 33.89
CA SER A 279 -14.75 21.43 35.14
C SER A 279 -16.05 20.62 35.00
N SER A 280 -16.53 20.33 33.80
CA SER A 280 -17.81 19.62 33.63
C SER A 280 -17.71 18.10 33.50
N TYR A 281 -16.53 17.55 33.66
CA TYR A 281 -16.31 16.09 33.59
C TYR A 281 -16.13 15.40 34.95
N ALA A 282 -16.15 16.17 36.02
CA ALA A 282 -16.02 15.65 37.35
C ALA A 282 -16.93 16.46 38.28
N THR A 283 -18.12 16.01 38.50
CA THR A 283 -18.80 16.05 39.79
C THR A 283 -20.29 15.72 39.58
N GLU A 284 -20.64 14.48 39.64
CA GLU A 284 -21.86 14.05 40.30
C GLU A 284 -21.48 13.02 41.36
N THR A 285 -21.09 13.52 42.50
CA THR A 285 -21.29 12.83 43.78
C THR A 285 -22.76 12.99 44.14
N SER A 286 -23.59 12.06 43.71
CA SER A 286 -24.85 11.81 44.41
C SER A 286 -24.57 10.80 45.50
N GLU A 287 -24.78 11.25 46.71
CA GLU A 287 -24.97 10.42 47.91
C GLU A 287 -26.03 9.37 47.61
N GLY A 288 -25.66 8.11 47.72
CA GLY A 288 -26.54 6.95 47.60
C GLY A 288 -25.71 5.71 47.78
N GLU A 289 -25.70 5.22 48.99
CA GLU A 289 -25.14 3.94 49.41
C GLU A 289 -25.66 2.82 48.49
N ASP A 290 -24.75 2.15 47.78
CA ASP A 290 -24.81 0.70 47.62
C ASP A 290 -23.40 0.16 47.30
N GLN A 291 -22.91 -0.65 48.20
CA GLN A 291 -21.63 -1.31 48.17
C GLN A 291 -21.63 -2.44 47.16
N ASN A 292 -20.94 -2.24 46.04
CA ASN A 292 -20.51 -3.34 45.20
C ASN A 292 -19.04 -3.12 44.76
N PRO A 293 -18.06 -3.89 45.27
CA PRO A 293 -16.63 -3.59 45.17
C PRO A 293 -15.99 -4.16 43.90
N ASN A 294 -16.56 -3.93 42.71
CA ASN A 294 -15.95 -4.48 41.47
C ASN A 294 -16.13 -3.60 40.22
N LYS A 295 -15.87 -2.29 40.36
CA LYS A 295 -15.77 -1.37 39.20
C LYS A 295 -14.71 -0.29 39.39
N ASN A 296 -13.46 -0.68 39.53
CA ASN A 296 -12.32 0.24 39.42
C ASN A 296 -11.77 0.23 38.00
N THR A 297 -12.54 0.72 37.06
CA THR A 297 -11.98 1.17 35.78
C THR A 297 -11.80 2.68 35.90
N PRO A 298 -10.57 3.23 35.86
CA PRO A 298 -10.37 4.67 35.93
C PRO A 298 -11.10 5.33 34.76
N ALA A 299 -11.92 6.34 35.08
CA ALA A 299 -12.61 7.15 34.09
C ALA A 299 -11.56 7.78 33.17
N GLN A 300 -11.47 7.32 31.92
CA GLN A 300 -10.52 7.85 30.93
C GLN A 300 -10.94 9.27 30.57
N THR A 301 -10.19 10.27 31.02
CA THR A 301 -10.38 11.65 30.61
C THR A 301 -9.94 11.83 29.14
N PRO A 302 -10.72 12.55 28.30
CA PRO A 302 -10.37 12.76 26.91
C PRO A 302 -9.11 13.62 26.79
N THR A 303 -8.21 13.24 25.87
CA THR A 303 -6.99 14.02 25.62
C THR A 303 -7.31 15.39 25.02
N GLN A 304 -6.53 16.41 25.35
CA GLN A 304 -6.72 17.78 24.80
C GLN A 304 -6.29 17.92 23.34
N SER A 305 -5.59 16.92 22.81
CA SER A 305 -5.22 16.92 21.39
C SER A 305 -6.46 16.80 20.50
N LEU A 306 -6.52 17.57 19.40
CA LEU A 306 -7.69 17.63 18.51
C LEU A 306 -8.98 17.95 19.29
N SER A 307 -8.95 19.00 20.12
CA SER A 307 -10.05 19.42 21.01
C SER A 307 -11.41 19.57 20.30
N PHE A 308 -11.42 19.85 18.99
CA PHE A 308 -12.63 19.87 18.17
C PHE A 308 -13.41 18.55 18.24
N LEU A 309 -12.73 17.40 18.27
CA LEU A 309 -13.40 16.10 18.37
C LEU A 309 -14.01 15.84 19.75
N ASN A 310 -13.59 16.57 20.79
CA ASN A 310 -14.19 16.45 22.14
C ASN A 310 -15.65 16.94 22.17
N TRP A 311 -16.07 17.78 21.23
CA TRP A 311 -17.47 18.14 21.08
C TRP A 311 -18.40 16.94 20.84
N ALA A 312 -17.85 15.81 20.36
CA ALA A 312 -18.61 14.57 20.23
C ALA A 312 -19.03 13.96 21.60
N LEU A 313 -18.40 14.38 22.71
CA LEU A 313 -18.68 13.93 24.07
C LEU A 313 -19.67 14.83 24.83
N TYR A 314 -20.30 15.77 24.14
CA TYR A 314 -21.23 16.71 24.78
C TYR A 314 -22.44 15.96 25.36
N ASP A 315 -22.75 16.20 26.66
CA ASP A 315 -23.79 15.47 27.42
C ASP A 315 -25.20 15.60 26.84
N LYS A 316 -25.47 16.68 26.13
CA LYS A 316 -26.77 16.90 25.45
C LYS A 316 -26.56 16.87 23.92
N PRO A 317 -26.36 15.70 23.31
CA PRO A 317 -26.08 15.60 21.88
C PRO A 317 -27.20 16.19 21.06
N ALA A 318 -26.87 16.64 19.84
CA ALA A 318 -27.85 17.18 18.90
C ALA A 318 -28.90 16.12 18.51
N HIS A 319 -28.51 14.85 18.53
CA HIS A 319 -29.38 13.70 18.28
C HIS A 319 -28.96 12.50 19.15
N PRO A 320 -29.89 11.72 19.73
CA PRO A 320 -29.59 10.58 20.60
C PRO A 320 -28.67 9.53 19.96
N LYS A 321 -28.78 9.31 18.64
CA LYS A 321 -27.93 8.37 17.88
C LYS A 321 -26.46 8.82 17.76
N LEU A 322 -26.16 10.09 18.03
CA LEU A 322 -24.82 10.67 17.96
C LEU A 322 -24.06 10.65 19.31
N GLN A 323 -24.59 9.97 20.31
CA GLN A 323 -23.86 9.79 21.57
C GLN A 323 -22.62 8.92 21.35
N CYS A 324 -21.45 9.45 21.67
CA CYS A 324 -20.15 8.80 21.48
C CYS A 324 -19.48 8.50 22.84
N THR A 325 -18.73 7.41 22.90
CA THR A 325 -17.91 7.08 24.06
C THR A 325 -16.54 7.76 23.96
N VAL A 326 -15.89 8.03 25.09
CA VAL A 326 -14.51 8.57 25.14
C VAL A 326 -13.56 7.70 24.31
N LYS A 327 -13.69 6.38 24.41
CA LYS A 327 -12.89 5.42 23.65
C LYS A 327 -13.03 5.62 22.13
N GLN A 328 -14.25 5.78 21.63
CA GLN A 328 -14.50 6.02 20.20
C GLN A 328 -13.87 7.33 19.71
N VAL A 329 -13.97 8.39 20.51
CA VAL A 329 -13.37 9.69 20.16
C VAL A 329 -11.85 9.60 20.14
N GLU A 330 -11.23 8.94 21.14
CA GLU A 330 -9.77 8.74 21.17
C GLU A 330 -9.27 7.85 20.01
N GLU A 331 -10.02 6.81 19.64
CA GLU A 331 -9.69 5.97 18.47
C GLU A 331 -9.69 6.81 17.18
N VAL A 332 -10.68 7.67 16.97
CA VAL A 332 -10.74 8.56 15.81
C VAL A 332 -9.61 9.58 15.82
N LYS A 333 -9.26 10.17 16.98
CA LYS A 333 -8.13 11.08 17.10
C LYS A 333 -6.80 10.44 16.68
N ILE A 334 -6.59 9.16 17.02
CA ILE A 334 -5.39 8.42 16.63
C ILE A 334 -5.33 8.29 15.10
N VAL A 335 -6.42 7.90 14.45
CA VAL A 335 -6.47 7.77 12.99
C VAL A 335 -6.21 9.11 12.31
N VAL A 336 -6.84 10.21 12.79
CA VAL A 336 -6.62 11.55 12.23
C VAL A 336 -5.16 12.00 12.37
N LYS A 337 -4.46 11.63 13.46
CA LYS A 337 -3.02 11.93 13.64
C LYS A 337 -2.12 11.15 12.67
N ILE A 338 -2.55 9.99 12.18
CA ILE A 338 -1.82 9.17 11.21
C ILE A 338 -1.92 9.76 9.80
N LEU A 339 -3.04 10.41 9.45
CA LEU A 339 -3.32 10.90 8.10
C LEU A 339 -2.24 11.84 7.50
N PRO A 340 -1.65 12.82 8.23
CA PRO A 340 -0.62 13.68 7.66
C PRO A 340 0.64 12.90 7.24
N ILE A 341 0.99 11.84 7.99
CA ILE A 341 2.12 10.97 7.66
C ILE A 341 1.79 10.14 6.42
N PHE A 342 0.57 9.60 6.35
CA PHE A 342 0.05 8.92 5.17
C PHE A 342 0.13 9.81 3.92
N MET A 343 -0.35 11.05 4.00
CA MET A 343 -0.30 12.02 2.88
C MET A 343 1.13 12.24 2.37
N SER A 344 2.11 12.28 3.27
CA SER A 344 3.53 12.46 2.90
C SER A 344 4.09 11.27 2.11
N THR A 345 3.54 10.07 2.26
CA THR A 345 4.02 8.89 1.55
C THR A 345 3.51 8.80 0.11
N ILE A 346 2.43 9.51 -0.24
CA ILE A 346 1.86 9.53 -1.58
C ILE A 346 2.88 10.06 -2.60
N MET A 347 3.66 11.08 -2.23
CA MET A 347 4.66 11.66 -3.13
C MET A 347 5.78 10.68 -3.48
N LEU A 348 6.21 9.83 -2.53
CA LEU A 348 7.17 8.76 -2.81
C LEU A 348 6.60 7.78 -3.84
N ASN A 349 5.34 7.36 -3.66
CA ASN A 349 4.68 6.46 -4.60
C ASN A 349 4.49 7.09 -5.99
N CYS A 350 4.32 8.41 -6.06
CA CYS A 350 4.35 9.16 -7.32
C CYS A 350 5.73 9.08 -8.00
N CYS A 351 6.83 9.11 -7.23
CA CYS A 351 8.17 8.88 -7.76
C CYS A 351 8.36 7.43 -8.24
N LEU A 352 7.81 6.45 -7.52
CA LEU A 352 7.84 5.03 -7.92
C LEU A 352 7.12 4.79 -9.26
N ALA A 353 6.04 5.51 -9.52
CA ALA A 353 5.32 5.41 -10.78
C ALA A 353 6.20 5.75 -12.01
N GLN A 354 7.26 6.55 -11.83
CA GLN A 354 8.20 6.88 -12.91
C GLN A 354 9.02 5.68 -13.38
N LEU A 355 9.24 4.68 -12.50
CA LEU A 355 9.99 3.47 -12.85
C LEU A 355 9.30 2.64 -13.93
N SER A 356 7.98 2.56 -13.88
CA SER A 356 7.17 1.79 -14.83
C SER A 356 6.77 2.59 -16.07
N THR A 357 7.03 3.90 -16.12
CA THR A 357 6.65 4.79 -17.20
C THR A 357 7.88 5.36 -17.92
N PHE A 358 8.36 6.53 -17.53
CA PHE A 358 9.44 7.21 -18.24
C PHE A 358 10.77 6.48 -18.18
N SER A 359 11.10 5.77 -17.10
CA SER A 359 12.37 5.05 -17.01
C SER A 359 12.46 3.90 -18.02
N VAL A 360 11.33 3.22 -18.30
CA VAL A 360 11.27 2.18 -19.33
C VAL A 360 11.42 2.79 -20.72
N GLN A 361 10.80 3.96 -20.98
CA GLN A 361 10.95 4.68 -22.25
C GLN A 361 12.39 5.18 -22.44
N GLN A 362 13.06 5.69 -21.40
CA GLN A 362 14.48 6.05 -21.44
C GLN A 362 15.34 4.85 -21.84
N ALA A 363 15.12 3.70 -21.20
CA ALA A 363 15.85 2.48 -21.50
C ALA A 363 15.67 2.02 -22.95
N ALA A 364 14.47 2.19 -23.50
CA ALA A 364 14.19 1.82 -24.89
C ALA A 364 15.03 2.63 -25.92
N THR A 365 15.49 3.84 -25.55
CA THR A 365 16.39 4.64 -26.40
C THR A 365 17.88 4.37 -26.16
N MET A 366 18.26 3.60 -25.14
CA MET A 366 19.65 3.34 -24.73
C MET A 366 20.13 1.98 -25.25
N ASN A 367 21.45 1.76 -25.15
CA ASN A 367 22.01 0.46 -25.47
C ASN A 367 21.71 -0.55 -24.37
N THR A 368 20.85 -1.52 -24.68
CA THR A 368 20.39 -2.57 -23.74
C THR A 368 21.19 -3.88 -23.85
N LYS A 369 22.28 -3.89 -24.59
CA LYS A 369 23.15 -5.07 -24.72
C LYS A 369 24.03 -5.22 -23.48
N LEU A 370 24.01 -6.41 -22.86
CA LEU A 370 24.92 -6.83 -21.82
C LEU A 370 25.70 -8.04 -22.32
N GLY A 371 26.88 -7.79 -22.90
CA GLY A 371 27.61 -8.82 -23.65
C GLY A 371 26.84 -9.30 -24.88
N THR A 372 26.52 -10.58 -24.92
CA THR A 372 25.72 -11.21 -25.99
C THR A 372 24.20 -11.10 -25.78
N LEU A 373 23.77 -10.76 -24.57
CA LEU A 373 22.36 -10.71 -24.17
C LEU A 373 21.78 -9.32 -24.43
N LYS A 374 20.62 -9.24 -25.09
CA LYS A 374 19.83 -8.02 -25.23
C LYS A 374 18.71 -8.05 -24.21
N ILE A 375 18.72 -7.13 -23.26
CA ILE A 375 17.72 -7.03 -22.20
C ILE A 375 16.53 -6.19 -22.70
N PRO A 376 15.29 -6.70 -22.64
CA PRO A 376 14.11 -5.91 -22.98
C PRO A 376 13.96 -4.73 -21.99
N PRO A 377 13.66 -3.51 -22.46
CA PRO A 377 13.45 -2.36 -21.58
C PRO A 377 12.34 -2.58 -20.52
N ALA A 378 11.30 -3.33 -20.86
CA ALA A 378 10.21 -3.67 -19.95
C ALA A 378 10.64 -4.58 -18.77
N SER A 379 11.80 -5.25 -18.87
CA SER A 379 12.35 -6.08 -17.77
C SER A 379 13.14 -5.28 -16.73
N LEU A 380 13.38 -3.98 -16.95
CA LEU A 380 14.17 -3.14 -16.02
C LEU A 380 13.57 -3.00 -14.61
N PRO A 381 12.24 -3.06 -14.39
CA PRO A 381 11.68 -3.15 -13.04
C PRO A 381 12.20 -4.32 -12.20
N VAL A 382 12.91 -5.28 -12.80
CA VAL A 382 13.67 -6.32 -12.06
C VAL A 382 14.73 -5.71 -11.14
N PHE A 383 15.39 -4.60 -11.50
CA PHE A 383 16.45 -4.00 -10.69
C PHE A 383 15.98 -3.56 -9.30
N PRO A 384 14.91 -2.73 -9.14
CA PRO A 384 14.46 -2.37 -7.81
C PRO A 384 14.06 -3.60 -6.98
N VAL A 385 13.46 -4.60 -7.60
CA VAL A 385 13.09 -5.87 -6.93
C VAL A 385 14.34 -6.59 -6.41
N LEU A 386 15.39 -6.72 -7.23
CA LEU A 386 16.67 -7.32 -6.82
C LEU A 386 17.32 -6.53 -5.68
N PHE A 387 17.33 -5.20 -5.75
CA PHE A 387 17.87 -4.37 -4.68
C PHE A 387 17.10 -4.55 -3.37
N ILE A 388 15.77 -4.63 -3.41
CA ILE A 388 14.94 -4.90 -2.23
C ILE A 388 15.28 -6.28 -1.66
N MET A 389 15.41 -7.32 -2.50
CA MET A 389 15.74 -8.67 -2.07
C MET A 389 17.11 -8.78 -1.38
N ILE A 390 18.08 -8.00 -1.82
CA ILE A 390 19.41 -7.94 -1.17
C ILE A 390 19.36 -7.09 0.10
N LEU A 391 18.72 -5.94 0.02
CA LEU A 391 18.73 -4.95 1.11
C LEU A 391 17.84 -5.36 2.29
N ALA A 392 16.73 -6.07 2.07
CA ALA A 392 15.82 -6.44 3.15
C ALA A 392 16.46 -7.39 4.19
N PRO A 393 17.13 -8.49 3.81
CA PRO A 393 17.90 -9.31 4.75
C PRO A 393 19.07 -8.55 5.40
N LEU A 394 19.80 -7.74 4.62
CA LEU A 394 20.90 -6.91 5.11
C LEU A 394 20.42 -5.93 6.19
N TYR A 395 19.30 -5.29 5.94
CA TYR A 395 18.66 -4.38 6.90
C TYR A 395 18.26 -5.11 8.19
N ASN A 396 17.61 -6.26 8.08
CA ASN A 396 17.09 -6.99 9.23
C ASN A 396 18.21 -7.64 10.09
N HIS A 397 19.25 -8.19 9.45
CA HIS A 397 20.30 -8.95 10.14
C HIS A 397 21.54 -8.13 10.51
N ILE A 398 21.82 -7.03 9.82
CA ILE A 398 23.01 -6.21 10.06
C ILE A 398 22.65 -4.82 10.55
N ILE A 399 21.81 -4.07 9.82
CA ILE A 399 21.56 -2.66 10.13
C ILE A 399 20.75 -2.51 11.43
N ILE A 400 19.67 -3.26 11.59
CA ILE A 400 18.84 -3.19 12.81
C ILE A 400 19.60 -3.61 14.07
N PRO A 401 20.33 -4.75 14.11
CA PRO A 401 21.10 -5.12 15.29
C PRO A 401 22.18 -4.10 15.66
N PHE A 402 22.86 -3.53 14.65
CA PHE A 402 23.85 -2.47 14.86
C PHE A 402 23.21 -1.19 15.41
N ALA A 403 22.09 -0.76 14.83
CA ALA A 403 21.33 0.40 15.30
C ALA A 403 20.80 0.22 16.73
N ARG A 404 20.38 -0.99 17.12
CA ARG A 404 19.97 -1.32 18.50
C ARG A 404 21.12 -1.17 19.49
N LYS A 405 22.34 -1.57 19.11
CA LYS A 405 23.53 -1.41 19.95
C LYS A 405 23.87 0.06 20.21
N ILE A 406 23.72 0.92 19.18
CA ILE A 406 24.03 2.35 19.27
C ILE A 406 22.92 3.11 20.00
N ALA A 407 21.68 2.91 19.59
CA ALA A 407 20.53 3.66 20.11
C ALA A 407 20.07 3.17 21.48
N LYS A 408 20.52 2.00 21.96
CA LYS A 408 20.10 1.34 23.21
C LYS A 408 18.57 1.21 23.35
N THR A 409 17.86 1.10 22.23
CA THR A 409 16.41 0.97 22.16
C THR A 409 16.01 -0.38 21.58
N GLU A 410 14.86 -0.92 21.99
CA GLU A 410 14.36 -2.22 21.49
C GLU A 410 14.16 -2.24 19.97
N MET A 411 13.70 -1.13 19.41
CA MET A 411 13.41 -0.99 17.99
C MET A 411 14.64 -0.66 17.14
N GLY A 412 15.71 -0.07 17.72
CA GLY A 412 16.87 0.42 17.01
C GLY A 412 16.58 1.67 16.19
N ILE A 413 15.78 1.56 15.14
CA ILE A 413 15.31 2.67 14.29
C ILE A 413 13.81 2.79 14.45
N THR A 414 13.32 3.99 14.80
CA THR A 414 11.88 4.24 14.94
C THR A 414 11.19 4.20 13.57
N HIS A 415 9.90 3.82 13.55
CA HIS A 415 9.12 3.73 12.30
C HIS A 415 9.16 5.03 11.49
N LEU A 416 8.99 6.19 12.15
CA LEU A 416 9.05 7.50 11.50
C LEU A 416 10.45 7.78 10.92
N ARG A 417 11.54 7.48 11.63
CA ARG A 417 12.88 7.64 11.06
C ARG A 417 13.08 6.77 9.82
N ARG A 418 12.53 5.57 9.83
CA ARG A 418 12.57 4.65 8.70
C ARG A 418 11.81 5.21 7.49
N ILE A 419 10.58 5.68 7.67
CA ILE A 419 9.80 6.35 6.61
C ILE A 419 10.55 7.59 6.11
N GLY A 420 11.07 8.44 7.01
CA GLY A 420 11.85 9.62 6.65
C GLY A 420 13.09 9.29 5.82
N THR A 421 13.81 8.21 6.14
CA THR A 421 14.95 7.74 5.34
C THR A 421 14.50 7.38 3.91
N GLY A 422 13.36 6.69 3.76
CA GLY A 422 12.80 6.38 2.45
C GLY A 422 12.46 7.63 1.64
N LEU A 423 11.84 8.65 2.29
CA LEU A 423 11.53 9.92 1.62
C LEU A 423 12.79 10.67 1.17
N VAL A 424 13.86 10.68 1.97
CA VAL A 424 15.16 11.28 1.56
C VAL A 424 15.75 10.52 0.37
N LEU A 425 15.72 9.19 0.40
CA LEU A 425 16.21 8.37 -0.72
C LEU A 425 15.42 8.63 -2.02
N SER A 426 14.12 8.91 -1.94
CA SER A 426 13.32 9.27 -3.11
C SER A 426 13.73 10.62 -3.72
N ILE A 427 14.11 11.60 -2.88
CA ILE A 427 14.64 12.90 -3.35
C ILE A 427 15.95 12.67 -4.10
N VAL A 428 16.86 11.88 -3.51
CA VAL A 428 18.15 11.52 -4.14
C VAL A 428 17.92 10.78 -5.45
N ALA A 429 16.96 9.85 -5.48
CA ALA A 429 16.61 9.09 -6.68
C ALA A 429 16.14 10.00 -7.83
N MET A 430 15.30 11.00 -7.54
CA MET A 430 14.82 11.96 -8.55
C MET A 430 15.94 12.88 -9.04
N ALA A 431 16.84 13.32 -8.16
CA ALA A 431 18.03 14.08 -8.54
C ALA A 431 18.96 13.26 -9.45
N VAL A 432 19.22 12.00 -9.09
CA VAL A 432 20.00 11.06 -9.91
C VAL A 432 19.34 10.83 -11.27
N ALA A 433 18.01 10.64 -11.31
CA ALA A 433 17.25 10.47 -12.54
C ALA A 433 17.40 11.70 -13.47
N ALA A 434 17.35 12.91 -12.91
CA ALA A 434 17.56 14.15 -13.67
C ALA A 434 18.98 14.26 -14.24
N LEU A 435 20.00 13.88 -13.47
CA LEU A 435 21.40 13.88 -13.92
C LEU A 435 21.65 12.82 -15.00
N VAL A 436 21.10 11.62 -14.83
CA VAL A 436 21.20 10.54 -15.83
C VAL A 436 20.52 10.95 -17.13
N GLU A 437 19.35 11.58 -17.07
CA GLU A 437 18.65 12.07 -18.27
C GLU A 437 19.42 13.18 -18.96
N THR A 438 20.00 14.11 -18.21
CA THR A 438 20.87 15.16 -18.77
C THR A 438 22.06 14.53 -19.49
N LYS A 439 22.69 13.51 -18.90
CA LYS A 439 23.78 12.77 -19.55
C LYS A 439 23.31 12.06 -20.82
N ARG A 440 22.16 11.38 -20.78
CA ARG A 440 21.59 10.70 -21.95
C ARG A 440 21.36 11.67 -23.11
N LYS A 441 20.77 12.85 -22.85
CA LYS A 441 20.54 13.89 -23.88
C LYS A 441 21.83 14.47 -24.43
N ASN A 442 22.84 14.70 -23.58
CA ASN A 442 24.13 15.18 -24.05
C ASN A 442 24.79 14.19 -25.00
N VAL A 443 24.72 12.88 -24.70
CA VAL A 443 25.22 11.82 -25.61
C VAL A 443 24.43 11.82 -26.92
N ALA A 444 23.08 11.94 -26.87
CA ALA A 444 22.25 11.99 -28.06
C ALA A 444 22.62 13.20 -28.95
N SER A 445 22.87 14.37 -28.34
CA SER A 445 23.29 15.58 -29.05
C SER A 445 24.69 15.45 -29.66
N GLN A 446 25.68 14.92 -28.91
CA GLN A 446 27.04 14.73 -29.38
C GLN A 446 27.13 13.80 -30.60
N HIS A 447 26.30 12.76 -30.60
CA HIS A 447 26.25 11.78 -31.71
C HIS A 447 25.25 12.14 -32.82
N ARG A 448 24.59 13.33 -32.74
CA ARG A 448 23.58 13.79 -33.71
C ARG A 448 22.38 12.83 -33.87
N LEU A 449 22.01 12.13 -32.77
CA LEU A 449 20.92 11.15 -32.75
C LEU A 449 19.62 11.73 -32.14
N MET A 450 19.53 13.06 -32.00
CA MET A 450 18.34 13.70 -31.43
C MET A 450 17.07 13.42 -32.24
N ASP A 451 17.19 13.37 -33.59
CA ASP A 451 16.07 13.16 -34.49
C ASP A 451 15.89 11.70 -34.93
N SER A 452 16.71 10.78 -34.45
CA SER A 452 16.70 9.35 -34.77
C SER A 452 16.16 8.49 -33.63
N PRO A 453 14.83 8.41 -33.42
CA PRO A 453 14.24 7.73 -32.22
C PRO A 453 14.44 6.22 -32.23
N HIS A 454 14.76 5.61 -33.37
CA HIS A 454 14.91 4.16 -33.53
C HIS A 454 16.35 3.66 -33.39
N GLU A 455 17.33 4.56 -33.40
CA GLU A 455 18.72 4.18 -33.23
C GLU A 455 19.11 4.19 -31.73
N PRO A 456 19.66 3.09 -31.20
CA PRO A 456 20.03 3.03 -29.81
C PRO A 456 21.22 3.97 -29.54
N LEU A 457 21.10 4.81 -28.54
CA LEU A 457 22.17 5.72 -28.10
C LEU A 457 23.39 4.92 -27.59
N PRO A 458 24.62 5.39 -27.83
CA PRO A 458 25.86 4.74 -27.36
C PRO A 458 26.09 4.98 -25.86
N ILE A 459 25.04 4.85 -25.07
CA ILE A 459 25.06 4.91 -23.60
C ILE A 459 24.37 3.67 -23.05
N THR A 460 25.00 3.00 -22.10
CA THR A 460 24.44 1.78 -21.50
C THR A 460 23.26 2.10 -20.58
N PHE A 461 22.23 1.29 -20.62
CA PHE A 461 21.05 1.35 -19.76
C PHE A 461 21.41 1.17 -18.25
N LEU A 462 22.60 0.65 -17.92
CA LEU A 462 23.05 0.49 -16.53
C LEU A 462 23.12 1.82 -15.74
N TRP A 463 23.18 2.97 -16.42
CA TRP A 463 23.04 4.26 -15.75
C TRP A 463 21.70 4.42 -15.05
N LEU A 464 20.65 3.80 -15.58
CA LEU A 464 19.32 3.78 -14.94
C LEU A 464 19.31 2.93 -13.66
N ALA A 465 20.22 1.96 -13.52
CA ALA A 465 20.31 1.13 -12.32
C ALA A 465 20.55 1.96 -11.04
N LEU A 466 21.19 3.12 -11.15
CA LEU A 466 21.40 4.03 -10.02
C LEU A 466 20.08 4.59 -9.47
N GLN A 467 19.20 5.08 -10.35
CA GLN A 467 17.88 5.56 -9.90
C GLN A 467 17.01 4.42 -9.36
N TYR A 468 17.09 3.23 -9.94
CA TYR A 468 16.39 2.04 -9.46
C TYR A 468 16.91 1.59 -8.07
N LEU A 469 18.22 1.68 -7.82
CA LEU A 469 18.82 1.38 -6.52
C LEU A 469 18.23 2.28 -5.41
N PHE A 470 18.27 3.59 -5.62
CA PHE A 470 17.78 4.54 -4.62
C PHE A 470 16.27 4.42 -4.43
N LEU A 471 15.51 4.26 -5.51
CA LEU A 471 14.07 4.22 -5.43
C LEU A 471 13.55 2.88 -4.86
N GLY A 472 14.17 1.74 -5.20
CA GLY A 472 13.88 0.45 -4.59
C GLY A 472 14.24 0.42 -3.09
N SER A 473 15.35 1.06 -2.71
CA SER A 473 15.69 1.23 -1.29
C SER A 473 14.69 2.12 -0.57
N ALA A 474 14.24 3.21 -1.21
CA ALA A 474 13.23 4.10 -0.66
C ALA A 474 11.90 3.37 -0.43
N ASP A 475 11.50 2.53 -1.36
CA ASP A 475 10.28 1.71 -1.27
C ASP A 475 10.35 0.73 -0.09
N LEU A 476 11.43 -0.04 0.03
CA LEU A 476 11.64 -0.96 1.16
C LEU A 476 11.49 -0.25 2.52
N PHE A 477 12.19 0.87 2.68
CA PHE A 477 12.16 1.60 3.95
C PHE A 477 10.78 2.19 4.24
N THR A 478 10.13 2.74 3.22
CA THR A 478 8.83 3.39 3.40
C THR A 478 7.70 2.38 3.54
N LEU A 479 7.60 1.39 2.66
CA LEU A 479 6.49 0.43 2.67
C LEU A 479 6.47 -0.39 3.97
N ALA A 480 7.59 -1.04 4.32
CA ALA A 480 7.65 -1.79 5.56
C ALA A 480 7.53 -0.88 6.80
N GLY A 481 8.10 0.33 6.74
CA GLY A 481 7.96 1.34 7.80
C GLY A 481 6.53 1.81 7.99
N MET A 482 5.78 2.04 6.91
CA MET A 482 4.35 2.41 6.94
C MET A 482 3.49 1.29 7.51
N MET A 483 3.65 0.07 6.99
CA MET A 483 2.86 -1.07 7.45
C MET A 483 3.04 -1.29 8.95
N GLU A 484 4.28 -1.27 9.42
CA GLU A 484 4.59 -1.43 10.83
C GLU A 484 4.06 -0.26 11.68
N PHE A 485 4.22 0.97 11.22
CA PHE A 485 3.72 2.18 11.88
C PHE A 485 2.20 2.17 11.99
N PHE A 486 1.51 1.95 10.88
CA PHE A 486 0.04 1.95 10.85
C PHE A 486 -0.54 0.82 11.71
N PHE A 487 0.05 -0.37 11.67
CA PHE A 487 -0.40 -1.47 12.52
C PHE A 487 -0.17 -1.21 14.01
N THR A 488 0.96 -0.60 14.37
CA THR A 488 1.35 -0.38 15.76
C THR A 488 0.57 0.76 16.40
N GLU A 489 0.41 1.86 15.67
CA GLU A 489 -0.22 3.07 16.20
C GLU A 489 -1.75 3.03 16.09
N ALA A 490 -2.31 2.32 15.12
CA ALA A 490 -3.76 2.23 14.95
C ALA A 490 -4.45 1.60 16.16
N PRO A 491 -5.69 2.03 16.46
CA PRO A 491 -6.55 1.35 17.42
C PRO A 491 -6.77 -0.11 17.02
N LEU A 492 -6.95 -0.99 18.02
CA LEU A 492 -7.21 -2.40 17.75
C LEU A 492 -8.40 -2.64 16.78
N SER A 493 -9.43 -1.78 16.90
CA SER A 493 -10.65 -1.84 16.08
C SER A 493 -10.45 -1.44 14.61
N MET A 494 -9.32 -0.80 14.23
CA MET A 494 -9.09 -0.17 12.91
C MET A 494 -7.75 -0.57 12.29
N ARG A 495 -7.14 -1.66 12.72
CA ARG A 495 -5.78 -2.05 12.27
C ARG A 495 -5.72 -2.47 10.82
N SER A 496 -6.71 -3.23 10.35
CA SER A 496 -6.73 -3.68 8.97
C SER A 496 -6.96 -2.51 8.02
N LEU A 497 -7.88 -1.60 8.38
CA LEU A 497 -8.08 -0.36 7.64
C LEU A 497 -6.82 0.51 7.61
N ALA A 498 -6.14 0.67 8.75
CA ALA A 498 -4.93 1.47 8.82
C ALA A 498 -3.79 0.89 7.95
N MET A 499 -3.62 -0.43 7.96
CA MET A 499 -2.63 -1.07 7.08
C MET A 499 -3.00 -0.95 5.60
N ALA A 500 -4.29 -0.99 5.26
CA ALA A 500 -4.76 -0.80 3.90
C ALA A 500 -4.44 0.62 3.36
N LEU A 501 -4.23 1.62 4.23
CA LEU A 501 -3.73 2.93 3.81
C LEU A 501 -2.37 2.83 3.10
N SER A 502 -1.51 1.87 3.44
CA SER A 502 -0.21 1.70 2.75
C SER A 502 -0.42 1.41 1.26
N TRP A 503 -1.38 0.55 0.93
CA TRP A 503 -1.73 0.24 -0.46
C TRP A 503 -2.50 1.37 -1.15
N ALA A 504 -3.39 2.05 -0.42
CA ALA A 504 -4.08 3.23 -0.91
C ALA A 504 -3.10 4.38 -1.25
N SER A 505 -2.02 4.54 -0.48
CA SER A 505 -0.95 5.50 -0.79
C SER A 505 -0.30 5.20 -2.14
N LEU A 506 -0.10 3.91 -2.45
CA LEU A 506 0.43 3.48 -3.76
C LEU A 506 -0.54 3.86 -4.90
N ALA A 507 -1.83 3.53 -4.76
CA ALA A 507 -2.84 3.91 -5.75
C ALA A 507 -2.90 5.42 -5.98
N MET A 508 -2.94 6.19 -4.90
CA MET A 508 -2.97 7.66 -4.97
C MET A 508 -1.69 8.23 -5.61
N GLY A 509 -0.54 7.58 -5.38
CA GLY A 509 0.72 7.95 -6.02
C GLY A 509 0.69 7.80 -7.54
N TYR A 510 0.15 6.70 -8.06
CA TYR A 510 -0.03 6.50 -9.50
C TYR A 510 -0.97 7.55 -10.12
N TYR A 511 -2.12 7.81 -9.50
CA TYR A 511 -3.04 8.85 -9.97
C TYR A 511 -2.41 10.25 -9.90
N LEU A 512 -1.69 10.57 -8.81
CA LEU A 512 -0.99 11.84 -8.67
C LEU A 512 0.07 12.02 -9.77
N SER A 513 0.80 10.95 -10.13
CA SER A 513 1.75 10.97 -11.24
C SER A 513 1.09 11.38 -12.55
N SER A 514 -0.06 10.76 -12.89
CA SER A 514 -0.81 11.08 -14.11
C SER A 514 -1.31 12.53 -14.11
N VAL A 515 -1.82 13.00 -12.98
CA VAL A 515 -2.26 14.40 -12.80
C VAL A 515 -1.09 15.37 -12.97
N LEU A 516 0.07 15.09 -12.36
CA LEU A 516 1.25 15.95 -12.48
C LEU A 516 1.76 16.04 -13.92
N VAL A 517 1.81 14.92 -14.64
CA VAL A 517 2.18 14.89 -16.07
C VAL A 517 1.21 15.75 -16.90
N SER A 518 -0.10 15.61 -16.65
CA SER A 518 -1.14 16.39 -17.33
C SER A 518 -1.02 17.90 -17.03
N ILE A 519 -0.80 18.27 -15.78
CA ILE A 519 -0.61 19.67 -15.38
C ILE A 519 0.65 20.26 -16.03
N VAL A 520 1.79 19.54 -15.97
CA VAL A 520 3.05 19.99 -16.57
C VAL A 520 2.90 20.19 -18.07
N ASN A 521 2.27 19.24 -18.78
CA ASN A 521 2.02 19.37 -20.20
C ASN A 521 1.07 20.54 -20.53
N GLY A 522 0.00 20.70 -19.77
CA GLY A 522 -0.95 21.79 -19.96
C GLY A 522 -0.31 23.17 -19.75
N VAL A 523 0.43 23.36 -18.66
CA VAL A 523 1.11 24.61 -18.35
C VAL A 523 2.20 24.94 -19.38
N THR A 524 3.02 23.95 -19.75
CA THR A 524 4.13 24.17 -20.69
C THR A 524 3.65 24.39 -22.12
N SER A 525 2.56 23.74 -22.52
CA SER A 525 1.90 24.00 -23.81
C SER A 525 1.34 25.41 -23.90
N ALA A 526 0.71 25.90 -22.82
CA ALA A 526 0.17 27.27 -22.78
C ALA A 526 1.25 28.35 -22.86
N TYR A 527 2.42 28.12 -22.23
CA TYR A 527 3.49 29.13 -22.18
C TYR A 527 4.46 29.10 -23.34
N ARG A 528 4.76 27.91 -23.90
CA ARG A 528 5.82 27.72 -24.91
C ARG A 528 5.36 27.04 -26.20
N HIS A 529 4.07 26.75 -26.36
CA HIS A 529 3.48 25.98 -27.48
C HIS A 529 4.08 24.57 -27.67
N THR A 530 4.98 24.12 -26.77
CA THR A 530 5.58 22.79 -26.81
C THR A 530 5.49 22.17 -25.42
N PRO A 531 4.69 21.10 -25.25
CA PRO A 531 4.59 20.40 -23.97
C PRO A 531 5.92 19.70 -23.63
N TRP A 532 6.28 19.63 -22.34
CA TRP A 532 7.56 19.04 -21.91
C TRP A 532 7.61 17.52 -22.08
N LEU A 533 6.48 16.83 -21.89
CA LEU A 533 6.41 15.37 -21.78
C LEU A 533 5.49 14.77 -22.86
N SER A 534 5.38 15.38 -24.02
CA SER A 534 4.53 14.94 -25.12
C SER A 534 5.24 15.11 -26.45
N GLY A 535 5.04 14.17 -27.36
CA GLY A 535 5.65 14.17 -28.68
C GLY A 535 5.92 12.74 -29.18
N ALA A 536 6.38 12.61 -30.41
CA ALA A 536 6.71 11.31 -31.03
C ALA A 536 8.11 10.78 -30.62
N ASN A 537 9.00 11.66 -30.14
CA ASN A 537 10.39 11.33 -29.86
C ASN A 537 10.79 11.76 -28.44
N LEU A 538 11.15 10.78 -27.60
CA LEU A 538 11.57 11.02 -26.21
C LEU A 538 12.81 11.92 -26.10
N ASN A 539 13.67 11.96 -27.11
CA ASN A 539 14.87 12.78 -27.10
C ASN A 539 14.55 14.29 -27.04
N HIS A 540 13.38 14.70 -27.54
CA HIS A 540 12.89 16.08 -27.47
C HIS A 540 12.14 16.42 -26.17
N TYR A 541 11.80 15.43 -25.33
CA TYR A 541 11.16 15.70 -24.05
C TYR A 541 12.10 16.47 -23.12
N HIS A 542 11.54 17.31 -22.28
CA HIS A 542 12.28 17.95 -21.18
C HIS A 542 12.16 17.14 -19.89
N LEU A 543 12.44 15.83 -19.99
CA LEU A 543 12.29 14.88 -18.89
C LEU A 543 13.26 15.22 -17.73
N GLU A 544 14.44 15.75 -18.02
CA GLU A 544 15.39 16.26 -17.01
C GLU A 544 14.76 17.35 -16.11
N ARG A 545 13.97 18.25 -16.71
CA ARG A 545 13.29 19.31 -15.94
C ARG A 545 12.15 18.75 -15.10
N PHE A 546 11.44 17.77 -15.66
CA PHE A 546 10.37 17.08 -14.92
C PHE A 546 10.94 16.34 -13.70
N TYR A 547 12.05 15.63 -13.82
CA TYR A 547 12.69 14.97 -12.68
C TYR A 547 13.21 15.96 -11.63
N TRP A 548 13.74 17.13 -12.04
CA TRP A 548 14.07 18.20 -11.09
C TRP A 548 12.83 18.76 -10.39
N LEU A 549 11.72 18.93 -11.11
CA LEU A 549 10.45 19.34 -10.50
C LEU A 549 9.99 18.30 -9.47
N MET A 550 10.05 17.02 -9.80
CA MET A 550 9.73 15.92 -8.87
C MET A 550 10.64 15.93 -7.63
N CYS A 551 11.94 16.19 -7.83
CA CYS A 551 12.91 16.34 -6.73
C CYS A 551 12.53 17.48 -5.77
N ILE A 552 12.17 18.65 -6.31
CA ILE A 552 11.73 19.82 -5.52
C ILE A 552 10.43 19.50 -4.78
N LEU A 553 9.43 18.95 -5.45
CA LEU A 553 8.16 18.56 -4.83
C LEU A 553 8.35 17.52 -3.71
N SER A 554 9.25 16.54 -3.93
CA SER A 554 9.61 15.55 -2.91
C SER A 554 10.34 16.21 -1.72
N GLY A 555 11.19 17.21 -1.98
CA GLY A 555 11.84 18.00 -0.94
C GLY A 555 10.84 18.79 -0.08
N LEU A 556 9.88 19.47 -0.70
CA LEU A 556 8.80 20.18 -0.01
C LEU A 556 7.92 19.21 0.80
N ASN A 557 7.60 18.06 0.21
CA ASN A 557 6.87 17.00 0.90
C ASN A 557 7.65 16.44 2.11
N PHE A 558 8.97 16.32 2.01
CA PHE A 558 9.82 15.92 3.13
C PHE A 558 9.81 16.94 4.27
N LEU A 559 9.79 18.24 3.97
CA LEU A 559 9.63 19.27 5.00
C LEU A 559 8.26 19.18 5.69
N HIS A 560 7.19 18.94 4.93
CA HIS A 560 5.86 18.65 5.48
C HIS A 560 5.90 17.42 6.40
N TYR A 561 6.56 16.35 5.95
CA TYR A 561 6.74 15.14 6.75
C TYR A 561 7.47 15.42 8.07
N LEU A 562 8.59 16.13 8.04
CA LEU A 562 9.38 16.49 9.23
C LEU A 562 8.55 17.27 10.26
N PHE A 563 7.75 18.22 9.77
CA PHE A 563 6.87 19.00 10.64
C PHE A 563 5.88 18.12 11.41
N TRP A 564 5.23 17.16 10.74
CA TRP A 564 4.26 16.27 11.38
C TRP A 564 4.94 15.16 12.19
N ALA A 565 6.05 14.61 11.71
CA ALA A 565 6.81 13.60 12.43
C ALA A 565 7.38 14.12 13.76
N ALA A 566 7.85 15.38 13.79
CA ALA A 566 8.33 16.02 15.03
C ALA A 566 7.21 16.24 16.06
N ARG A 567 5.96 16.41 15.62
CA ARG A 567 4.79 16.61 16.50
C ARG A 567 4.10 15.30 16.88
N TYR A 568 4.46 14.21 16.25
CA TYR A 568 3.83 12.92 16.51
C TYR A 568 4.34 12.33 17.82
N LYS A 569 3.42 12.04 18.74
CA LYS A 569 3.70 11.32 20.01
C LYS A 569 3.26 9.87 19.85
N TYR A 570 4.19 8.93 20.04
CA TYR A 570 3.90 7.50 19.98
C TYR A 570 2.97 7.07 21.10
N ARG A 571 2.07 6.15 20.80
CA ARG A 571 1.10 5.62 21.78
C ARG A 571 1.77 4.89 22.96
N SER A 572 2.93 4.27 22.74
CA SER A 572 3.69 3.58 23.79
C SER A 572 4.27 4.54 24.83
N SER A 573 4.63 5.78 24.46
CA SER A 573 5.17 6.76 25.41
C SER A 573 4.10 7.28 26.38
N THR A 574 2.86 7.36 25.93
CA THR A 574 1.73 7.83 26.75
C THR A 574 1.30 6.80 27.82
N ARG A 575 1.66 5.51 27.64
CA ARG A 575 1.39 4.45 28.66
C ARG A 575 2.42 4.39 29.78
N LEU A 576 3.58 5.02 29.62
CA LEU A 576 4.65 5.08 30.63
C LEU A 576 4.56 6.36 31.48
N GLU A 577 3.77 7.35 31.07
CA GLU A 577 3.53 8.60 31.80
C GLU A 577 2.26 8.57 32.69
N ASN A 578 1.44 7.53 32.59
CA ASN A 578 0.27 7.24 33.43
C ASN A 578 0.48 5.92 34.20
#